data_0640ecb54e48377af81609f086f2edf3
#
_entry.id   0640ecb54e48377af81609f086f2edf3
#
_cell.length_a   1.000
_cell.length_b   1.000
_cell.length_c   1.000
_cell.angle_alpha   90.00
_cell.angle_beta   90.00
_cell.angle_gamma   90.00
#
_symmetry.space_group_name_H-M   'P 1'
#
loop_
_entity.id
_entity.type
_entity.pdbx_description
1 polymer ?
#
loop_
_entity_poly.entity_id
_entity_poly.type
_entity_poly.pdbx_seq_one_letter_code
_entity_poly.pdbx_strand_id
1 'polypeptide(L)'
;MSIEFDNILNFRDVGKTVNDSLGRKVLQEGVLYRSARPDDATLDDRRRLTEELGIRTVVDLRTKTEHLAQAKKRAADLKTPALLRSSAALAEPVQIRGLAYREVQVTGRRLERALLRQLSWWSFIKLIILYILGLRVRAIRIIGEEVMQPLGLVGLSLVTLDESGPEIAEALRALITHAPTLVHCTHGKDRTGTIVALALLALRVPADAVTRDYLLSPPGLAPERADRVAEMLHIGLTPAWADCPPDLIPRVRGHLDARYGGVGGYLDSIGFGARDRALLVEALGA
;
A
#
# COMPACT_ATOMS: atom_id res chain seq x y z
N MET A 1 14.50 -13.73 -15.18
CA MET A 1 15.29 -12.52 -14.85
C MET A 1 14.47 -11.66 -13.93
N SER A 2 15.08 -11.14 -12.87
CA SER A 2 14.46 -10.07 -12.07
C SER A 2 14.39 -8.80 -12.91
N ILE A 3 13.25 -8.12 -12.91
CA ILE A 3 13.12 -6.82 -13.58
C ILE A 3 13.70 -5.79 -12.59
N GLU A 4 14.86 -5.22 -12.92
CA GLU A 4 15.49 -4.21 -12.09
C GLU A 4 15.23 -2.81 -12.68
N PHE A 5 14.88 -1.89 -11.81
CA PHE A 5 14.66 -0.48 -12.10
C PHE A 5 15.71 0.37 -11.37
N ASP A 6 16.07 1.52 -11.93
CA ASP A 6 17.02 2.43 -11.29
C ASP A 6 16.44 3.06 -10.03
N ASN A 7 15.21 3.58 -10.14
CA ASN A 7 14.55 4.34 -9.07
C ASN A 7 13.16 3.85 -8.68
N ILE A 8 12.81 2.60 -9.00
CA ILE A 8 11.55 1.99 -8.55
C ILE A 8 11.89 0.79 -7.69
N LEU A 9 11.87 0.97 -6.39
CA LEU A 9 12.17 -0.08 -5.43
C LEU A 9 11.02 -1.09 -5.28
N ASN A 10 11.34 -2.27 -4.78
CA ASN A 10 10.37 -3.31 -4.43
C ASN A 10 9.45 -3.73 -5.59
N PHE A 11 9.92 -3.56 -6.83
CA PHE A 11 9.16 -3.92 -8.04
C PHE A 11 9.19 -5.42 -8.29
N ARG A 12 8.04 -5.99 -8.62
CA ARG A 12 7.92 -7.37 -9.08
C ARG A 12 6.60 -7.67 -9.77
N ASP A 13 6.63 -8.69 -10.63
CA ASP A 13 5.45 -9.35 -11.16
C ASP A 13 4.91 -10.35 -10.11
N VAL A 14 3.69 -10.10 -9.65
CA VAL A 14 3.04 -10.93 -8.62
C VAL A 14 2.75 -12.33 -9.13
N GLY A 15 2.28 -12.45 -10.38
CA GLY A 15 1.99 -13.75 -11.01
C GLY A 15 3.24 -14.61 -11.09
N LYS A 16 4.33 -14.05 -11.61
CA LYS A 16 5.62 -14.75 -11.70
C LYS A 16 6.15 -15.16 -10.33
N THR A 17 6.12 -14.27 -9.35
CA THR A 17 6.61 -14.54 -7.99
C THR A 17 5.86 -15.71 -7.34
N VAL A 18 4.54 -15.74 -7.47
CA VAL A 18 3.70 -16.81 -6.92
C VAL A 18 3.91 -18.13 -7.68
N ASN A 19 3.95 -18.11 -9.01
CA ASN A 19 4.17 -19.28 -9.84
C ASN A 19 5.53 -19.93 -9.55
N ASP A 20 6.60 -19.14 -9.48
CA ASP A 20 7.95 -19.60 -9.12
C ASP A 20 7.96 -20.22 -7.71
N SER A 21 7.24 -19.64 -6.75
CA SER A 21 7.11 -20.15 -5.39
C SER A 21 6.39 -21.50 -5.33
N LEU A 22 5.41 -21.72 -6.20
CA LEU A 22 4.58 -22.94 -6.23
C LEU A 22 5.13 -24.01 -7.18
N GLY A 23 6.10 -23.68 -8.03
CA GLY A 23 6.62 -24.57 -9.07
C GLY A 23 5.57 -24.94 -10.13
N ARG A 24 4.50 -24.17 -10.24
CA ARG A 24 3.42 -24.35 -11.23
C ARG A 24 2.72 -23.05 -11.55
N LYS A 25 2.18 -22.95 -12.76
CA LYS A 25 1.44 -21.78 -13.21
C LYS A 25 0.01 -21.82 -12.65
N VAL A 26 -0.32 -20.86 -11.79
CA VAL A 26 -1.65 -20.66 -11.20
C VAL A 26 -2.17 -19.25 -11.46
N LEU A 27 -1.28 -18.32 -11.84
CA LEU A 27 -1.59 -16.94 -12.15
C LEU A 27 -1.05 -16.55 -13.53
N GLN A 28 -1.69 -15.62 -14.18
CA GLN A 28 -1.15 -14.96 -15.36
C GLN A 28 0.03 -14.07 -14.95
N GLU A 29 1.16 -14.26 -15.64
CA GLU A 29 2.33 -13.41 -15.48
C GLU A 29 2.20 -12.17 -16.38
N GLY A 30 2.85 -11.07 -16.00
CA GLY A 30 2.78 -9.84 -16.79
C GLY A 30 1.48 -9.06 -16.66
N VAL A 31 0.62 -9.39 -15.68
CA VAL A 31 -0.71 -8.77 -15.54
C VAL A 31 -0.82 -7.90 -14.30
N LEU A 32 -0.30 -8.37 -13.16
CA LEU A 32 -0.31 -7.64 -11.90
C LEU A 32 1.11 -7.43 -11.38
N TYR A 33 1.51 -6.18 -11.30
CA TYR A 33 2.78 -5.74 -10.74
C TYR A 33 2.59 -4.99 -9.43
N ARG A 34 3.59 -5.04 -8.57
CA ARG A 34 3.64 -4.22 -7.34
C ARG A 34 5.00 -3.57 -7.17
N SER A 35 5.03 -2.39 -6.53
CA SER A 35 6.27 -1.66 -6.25
C SER A 35 6.13 -0.69 -5.07
N ALA A 36 7.23 -0.04 -4.68
CA ALA A 36 7.22 1.24 -3.99
C ALA A 36 6.75 2.34 -4.97
N ARG A 37 6.60 3.58 -4.47
CA ARG A 37 6.19 4.72 -5.29
C ARG A 37 7.09 4.88 -6.55
N PRO A 38 6.52 5.05 -7.75
CA PRO A 38 7.30 5.28 -8.97
C PRO A 38 7.55 6.76 -9.26
N ASP A 39 7.38 7.64 -8.26
CA ASP A 39 7.45 9.09 -8.43
C ASP A 39 8.79 9.57 -8.96
N ASP A 40 9.88 8.93 -8.53
CA ASP A 40 11.26 9.28 -8.86
C ASP A 40 11.81 8.43 -10.02
N ALA A 41 10.92 7.74 -10.77
CA ALA A 41 11.28 6.94 -11.94
C ALA A 41 12.06 7.71 -12.97
N THR A 42 13.18 7.17 -13.43
CA THR A 42 13.99 7.72 -14.52
C THR A 42 13.21 7.68 -15.84
N LEU A 43 13.70 8.32 -16.87
CA LEU A 43 13.09 8.24 -18.20
C LEU A 43 13.14 6.81 -18.74
N ASP A 44 14.21 6.07 -18.46
CA ASP A 44 14.33 4.66 -18.84
C ASP A 44 13.38 3.77 -18.05
N ASP A 45 13.25 3.98 -16.73
CA ASP A 45 12.25 3.30 -15.91
C ASP A 45 10.85 3.49 -16.47
N ARG A 46 10.48 4.73 -16.83
CA ARG A 46 9.16 5.04 -17.39
C ARG A 46 8.93 4.35 -18.72
N ARG A 47 9.91 4.34 -19.62
CA ARG A 47 9.85 3.63 -20.88
C ARG A 47 9.66 2.14 -20.67
N ARG A 48 10.40 1.53 -19.75
CA ARG A 48 10.26 0.11 -19.41
C ARG A 48 8.89 -0.23 -18.85
N LEU A 49 8.31 0.61 -17.97
CA LEU A 49 6.94 0.41 -17.48
C LEU A 49 5.91 0.42 -18.61
N THR A 50 6.01 1.39 -19.54
CA THR A 50 5.00 1.61 -20.58
C THR A 50 5.20 0.73 -21.82
N GLU A 51 6.44 0.60 -22.32
CA GLU A 51 6.73 -0.05 -23.59
C GLU A 51 7.14 -1.52 -23.44
N GLU A 52 7.95 -1.86 -22.43
CA GLU A 52 8.44 -3.24 -22.27
C GLU A 52 7.44 -4.10 -21.47
N LEU A 53 6.89 -3.56 -20.37
CA LEU A 53 5.94 -4.27 -19.54
C LEU A 53 4.48 -4.02 -19.92
N GLY A 54 4.23 -3.04 -20.77
CA GLY A 54 2.91 -2.71 -21.27
C GLY A 54 1.92 -2.30 -20.19
N ILE A 55 2.39 -1.79 -19.03
CA ILE A 55 1.54 -1.35 -17.94
C ILE A 55 0.60 -0.26 -18.46
N ARG A 56 -0.68 -0.36 -18.14
CA ARG A 56 -1.73 0.57 -18.56
C ARG A 56 -2.30 1.37 -17.41
N THR A 57 -2.35 0.76 -16.23
CA THR A 57 -2.96 1.36 -15.04
C THR A 57 -2.02 1.36 -13.87
N VAL A 58 -1.99 2.46 -13.14
CA VAL A 58 -1.34 2.59 -11.82
C VAL A 58 -2.42 2.78 -10.78
N VAL A 59 -2.44 1.88 -9.78
CA VAL A 59 -3.31 1.98 -8.60
C VAL A 59 -2.48 2.52 -7.46
N ASP A 60 -2.71 3.77 -7.11
CA ASP A 60 -2.02 4.47 -6.02
C ASP A 60 -2.85 4.45 -4.75
N LEU A 61 -2.34 3.79 -3.72
CA LEU A 61 -3.02 3.59 -2.43
C LEU A 61 -2.66 4.65 -1.38
N ARG A 62 -1.95 5.69 -1.77
CA ARG A 62 -1.49 6.76 -0.86
C ARG A 62 -2.59 7.77 -0.55
N THR A 63 -2.37 8.47 0.55
CA THR A 63 -3.19 9.63 0.94
C THR A 63 -2.67 10.91 0.28
N LYS A 64 -3.54 11.92 0.17
CA LYS A 64 -3.14 13.27 -0.30
C LYS A 64 -2.01 13.88 0.55
N THR A 65 -1.97 13.56 1.84
CA THR A 65 -0.92 14.04 2.74
C THR A 65 0.45 13.45 2.38
N GLU A 66 0.50 12.18 1.97
CA GLU A 66 1.74 11.52 1.52
C GLU A 66 2.21 12.11 0.18
N HIS A 67 1.30 12.37 -0.76
CA HIS A 67 1.64 13.06 -2.01
C HIS A 67 2.24 14.44 -1.73
N LEU A 68 1.63 15.22 -0.86
CA LEU A 68 2.12 16.54 -0.49
C LEU A 68 3.50 16.47 0.21
N ALA A 69 3.72 15.50 1.08
CA ALA A 69 5.00 15.30 1.75
C ALA A 69 6.12 14.95 0.75
N GLN A 70 5.84 14.02 -0.17
CA GLN A 70 6.78 13.63 -1.21
C GLN A 70 7.08 14.77 -2.18
N ALA A 71 6.08 15.54 -2.58
CA ALA A 71 6.25 16.71 -3.43
C ALA A 71 7.11 17.79 -2.76
N LYS A 72 6.94 18.01 -1.45
CA LYS A 72 7.79 18.93 -0.68
C LYS A 72 9.24 18.45 -0.61
N LYS A 73 9.47 17.15 -0.40
CA LYS A 73 10.80 16.54 -0.40
C LYS A 73 11.49 16.79 -1.74
N ARG A 74 10.85 16.44 -2.85
CA ARG A 74 11.41 16.70 -4.20
C ARG A 74 11.66 18.18 -4.49
N ALA A 75 10.75 19.06 -4.10
CA ALA A 75 10.93 20.49 -4.28
C ALA A 75 12.12 21.03 -3.47
N ALA A 76 12.43 20.46 -2.31
CA ALA A 76 13.61 20.80 -1.52
C ALA A 76 14.89 20.32 -2.22
N ASP A 77 14.89 19.07 -2.73
CA ASP A 77 16.03 18.48 -3.44
C ASP A 77 16.37 19.26 -4.72
N LEU A 78 15.35 19.73 -5.45
CA LEU A 78 15.51 20.53 -6.66
C LEU A 78 15.81 22.02 -6.40
N LYS A 79 15.96 22.45 -5.15
CA LYS A 79 16.18 23.86 -4.75
C LYS A 79 15.18 24.85 -5.39
N THR A 80 13.95 24.41 -5.61
CA THR A 80 12.90 25.22 -6.26
C THR A 80 12.51 26.42 -5.40
N PRO A 81 12.48 27.67 -5.95
CA PRO A 81 12.09 28.86 -5.19
C PRO A 81 10.70 28.73 -4.57
N ALA A 82 10.55 29.18 -3.31
CA ALA A 82 9.30 29.08 -2.54
C ALA A 82 8.08 29.72 -3.22
N LEU A 83 8.31 30.78 -4.02
CA LEU A 83 7.28 31.50 -4.79
C LEU A 83 6.59 30.68 -5.90
N LEU A 84 7.23 29.59 -6.38
CA LEU A 84 6.68 28.73 -7.43
C LEU A 84 5.95 27.50 -6.87
N ARG A 85 5.80 27.43 -5.55
CA ARG A 85 5.19 26.28 -4.85
C ARG A 85 3.71 26.51 -4.60
N SER A 86 2.86 26.25 -5.58
CA SER A 86 1.43 26.14 -5.34
C SER A 86 1.13 24.84 -4.56
N SER A 87 0.54 24.95 -3.37
CA SER A 87 0.22 23.80 -2.54
C SER A 87 -0.78 22.82 -3.19
N ALA A 88 -1.62 23.31 -4.09
CA ALA A 88 -2.59 22.48 -4.82
C ALA A 88 -1.90 21.66 -5.94
N ALA A 89 -1.03 22.28 -6.73
CA ALA A 89 -0.28 21.59 -7.78
C ALA A 89 0.74 20.59 -7.22
N LEU A 90 1.26 20.83 -6.01
CA LEU A 90 2.16 19.91 -5.31
C LEU A 90 1.44 18.69 -4.72
N ALA A 91 0.13 18.77 -4.51
CA ALA A 91 -0.67 17.65 -3.98
C ALA A 91 -1.05 16.62 -5.06
N GLU A 92 -0.83 16.93 -6.33
CA GLU A 92 -1.06 15.97 -7.42
C GLU A 92 0.11 14.98 -7.51
N PRO A 93 -0.18 13.67 -7.66
CA PRO A 93 0.86 12.66 -7.87
C PRO A 93 1.61 12.93 -9.17
N VAL A 94 2.89 12.58 -9.19
CA VAL A 94 3.65 12.60 -10.44
C VAL A 94 3.15 11.47 -11.33
N GLN A 95 2.44 11.84 -12.37
CA GLN A 95 1.91 10.89 -13.33
C GLN A 95 2.90 10.62 -14.46
N ILE A 96 3.08 9.36 -14.78
CA ILE A 96 3.85 8.92 -15.95
C ILE A 96 2.92 9.02 -17.16
N ARG A 97 3.35 9.73 -18.20
CA ARG A 97 2.57 9.89 -19.43
C ARG A 97 2.22 8.53 -20.03
N GLY A 98 0.99 8.39 -20.48
CA GLY A 98 0.49 7.15 -21.11
C GLY A 98 -0.10 6.14 -20.13
N LEU A 99 0.00 6.35 -18.81
CA LEU A 99 -0.62 5.50 -17.79
C LEU A 99 -1.89 6.14 -17.22
N ALA A 100 -2.93 5.32 -17.04
CA ALA A 100 -4.13 5.73 -16.32
C ALA A 100 -3.89 5.59 -14.80
N TYR A 101 -4.25 6.62 -14.02
CA TYR A 101 -4.09 6.59 -12.57
C TYR A 101 -5.43 6.37 -11.87
N ARG A 102 -5.44 5.47 -10.89
CA ARG A 102 -6.53 5.22 -9.96
C ARG A 102 -6.03 5.47 -8.54
N GLU A 103 -6.44 6.58 -7.96
CA GLU A 103 -6.08 6.94 -6.58
C GLU A 103 -7.15 6.39 -5.64
N VAL A 104 -6.76 5.44 -4.78
CA VAL A 104 -7.65 4.82 -3.80
C VAL A 104 -7.04 4.96 -2.41
N GLN A 105 -7.59 5.84 -1.59
CA GLN A 105 -7.09 6.09 -0.24
C GLN A 105 -7.55 5.00 0.73
N VAL A 106 -6.82 3.89 0.81
CA VAL A 106 -7.15 2.78 1.71
C VAL A 106 -7.16 3.20 3.19
N THR A 107 -6.36 4.21 3.57
CA THR A 107 -6.44 4.85 4.88
C THR A 107 -7.51 5.95 4.87
N GLY A 108 -8.78 5.55 4.81
CA GLY A 108 -9.91 6.47 4.75
C GLY A 108 -10.33 7.04 6.11
N ARG A 109 -11.35 7.92 6.09
CA ARG A 109 -11.88 8.61 7.30
C ARG A 109 -12.41 7.66 8.37
N ARG A 110 -12.88 6.47 8.00
CA ARG A 110 -13.39 5.47 8.96
C ARG A 110 -12.25 4.91 9.79
N LEU A 111 -11.15 4.52 9.13
CA LEU A 111 -9.92 4.06 9.80
C LEU A 111 -9.35 5.15 10.71
N GLU A 112 -9.24 6.40 10.23
CA GLU A 112 -8.76 7.52 11.05
C GLU A 112 -9.61 7.67 12.33
N ARG A 113 -10.95 7.63 12.20
CA ARG A 113 -11.86 7.70 13.35
C ARG A 113 -11.70 6.51 14.29
N ALA A 114 -11.50 5.30 13.76
CA ALA A 114 -11.31 4.11 14.57
C ALA A 114 -10.01 4.19 15.39
N LEU A 115 -8.93 4.72 14.81
CA LEU A 115 -7.67 4.96 15.52
C LEU A 115 -7.84 6.07 16.59
N LEU A 116 -8.51 7.18 16.25
CA LEU A 116 -8.75 8.27 17.20
C LEU A 116 -9.62 7.84 18.39
N ARG A 117 -10.58 6.92 18.21
CA ARG A 117 -11.41 6.37 19.30
C ARG A 117 -10.63 5.54 20.32
N GLN A 118 -9.44 5.06 19.96
CA GLN A 118 -8.56 4.32 20.85
C GLN A 118 -7.71 5.22 21.76
N LEU A 119 -7.65 6.54 21.47
CA LEU A 119 -6.95 7.49 22.32
C LEU A 119 -7.67 7.69 23.65
N SER A 120 -6.90 7.91 24.71
CA SER A 120 -7.44 8.41 25.97
C SER A 120 -8.04 9.81 25.77
N TRP A 121 -9.02 10.17 26.62
CA TRP A 121 -9.63 11.51 26.58
C TRP A 121 -8.60 12.65 26.66
N TRP A 122 -7.61 12.51 27.52
CA TRP A 122 -6.54 13.49 27.68
C TRP A 122 -5.65 13.59 26.46
N SER A 123 -5.28 12.49 25.86
CA SER A 123 -4.48 12.43 24.62
C SER A 123 -5.24 12.99 23.44
N PHE A 124 -6.55 12.77 23.36
CA PHE A 124 -7.39 13.35 22.33
C PHE A 124 -7.44 14.88 22.44
N ILE A 125 -7.63 15.45 23.66
CA ILE A 125 -7.58 16.91 23.88
C ILE A 125 -6.21 17.46 23.51
N LYS A 126 -5.12 16.82 23.97
CA LYS A 126 -3.75 17.23 23.65
C LYS A 126 -3.50 17.23 22.14
N LEU A 127 -3.98 16.21 21.44
CA LEU A 127 -3.90 16.11 19.98
C LEU A 127 -4.59 17.31 19.31
N ILE A 128 -5.81 17.64 19.72
CA ILE A 128 -6.56 18.80 19.17
C ILE A 128 -5.80 20.10 19.40
N ILE A 129 -5.30 20.33 20.63
CA ILE A 129 -4.53 21.54 20.95
C ILE A 129 -3.28 21.62 20.06
N LEU A 130 -2.52 20.54 19.93
CA LEU A 130 -1.32 20.50 19.08
C LEU A 130 -1.66 20.75 17.61
N TYR A 131 -2.80 20.22 17.14
CA TYR A 131 -3.25 20.43 15.77
C TYR A 131 -3.61 21.91 15.51
N ILE A 132 -4.34 22.56 16.45
CA ILE A 132 -4.69 23.99 16.37
C ILE A 132 -3.43 24.87 16.39
N LEU A 133 -2.43 24.51 17.19
CA LEU A 133 -1.14 25.21 17.26
C LEU A 133 -0.23 24.95 16.04
N GLY A 134 -0.68 24.18 15.06
CA GLY A 134 0.10 23.82 13.86
C GLY A 134 1.24 22.81 14.11
N LEU A 135 1.34 22.23 15.32
CA LEU A 135 2.35 21.27 15.72
C LEU A 135 1.99 19.84 15.26
N ARG A 136 1.73 19.68 13.97
CA ARG A 136 1.18 18.43 13.37
C ARG A 136 2.00 17.20 13.66
N VAL A 137 3.33 17.29 13.61
CA VAL A 137 4.22 16.15 13.88
C VAL A 137 4.03 15.63 15.29
N ARG A 138 3.95 16.55 16.28
CA ARG A 138 3.71 16.17 17.68
C ARG A 138 2.32 15.55 17.87
N ALA A 139 1.32 16.03 17.14
CA ALA A 139 -0.03 15.44 17.16
C ALA A 139 -0.04 14.02 16.59
N ILE A 140 0.63 13.79 15.45
CA ILE A 140 0.76 12.46 14.83
C ILE A 140 1.51 11.50 15.76
N ARG A 141 2.55 11.99 16.46
CA ARG A 141 3.33 11.19 17.40
C ARG A 141 2.49 10.62 18.54
N ILE A 142 1.48 11.33 19.03
CA ILE A 142 0.54 10.80 20.05
C ILE A 142 -0.19 9.57 19.51
N ILE A 143 -0.68 9.62 18.26
CA ILE A 143 -1.35 8.47 17.63
C ILE A 143 -0.34 7.32 17.44
N GLY A 144 0.88 7.66 17.02
CA GLY A 144 1.97 6.69 16.87
C GLY A 144 2.25 5.93 18.15
N GLU A 145 2.54 6.65 19.22
CA GLU A 145 2.95 6.06 20.51
C GLU A 145 1.80 5.35 21.24
N GLU A 146 0.61 5.94 21.29
CA GLU A 146 -0.50 5.45 22.11
C GLU A 146 -1.43 4.46 21.42
N VAL A 147 -1.51 4.51 20.09
CA VAL A 147 -2.42 3.65 19.33
C VAL A 147 -1.68 2.72 18.38
N MET A 148 -0.85 3.26 17.49
CA MET A 148 -0.22 2.43 16.45
C MET A 148 0.82 1.47 17.06
N GLN A 149 1.67 1.95 17.97
CA GLN A 149 2.72 1.14 18.58
C GLN A 149 2.16 -0.07 19.34
N PRO A 150 1.12 0.04 20.18
CA PRO A 150 0.50 -1.12 20.83
C PRO A 150 -0.19 -2.08 19.85
N LEU A 151 -0.81 -1.58 18.78
CA LEU A 151 -1.43 -2.41 17.73
C LEU A 151 -0.39 -3.21 16.95
N GLY A 152 0.79 -2.62 16.70
CA GLY A 152 1.76 -3.14 15.76
C GLY A 152 1.26 -3.15 14.32
N LEU A 153 2.13 -3.51 13.38
CA LEU A 153 1.78 -3.59 11.95
C LEU A 153 0.65 -4.57 11.68
N VAL A 154 0.64 -5.72 12.36
CA VAL A 154 -0.40 -6.73 12.20
C VAL A 154 -1.74 -6.17 12.67
N GLY A 155 -1.82 -5.63 13.89
CA GLY A 155 -3.05 -5.06 14.44
C GLY A 155 -3.58 -3.91 13.58
N LEU A 156 -2.72 -3.01 13.09
CA LEU A 156 -3.12 -1.95 12.18
C LEU A 156 -3.68 -2.50 10.87
N SER A 157 -3.11 -3.57 10.33
CA SER A 157 -3.63 -4.22 9.11
C SER A 157 -5.01 -4.82 9.34
N LEU A 158 -5.25 -5.46 10.50
CA LEU A 158 -6.57 -6.02 10.84
C LEU A 158 -7.62 -4.91 11.02
N VAL A 159 -7.29 -3.83 11.71
CA VAL A 159 -8.17 -2.65 11.83
C VAL A 159 -8.45 -2.03 10.45
N THR A 160 -7.45 -2.00 9.57
CA THR A 160 -7.64 -1.52 8.18
C THR A 160 -8.62 -2.39 7.42
N LEU A 161 -8.56 -3.71 7.54
CA LEU A 161 -9.53 -4.62 6.93
C LEU A 161 -10.96 -4.34 7.43
N ASP A 162 -11.12 -4.15 8.73
CA ASP A 162 -12.42 -3.91 9.33
C ASP A 162 -13.03 -2.55 8.97
N GLU A 163 -12.21 -1.52 8.83
CA GLU A 163 -12.67 -0.13 8.73
C GLU A 163 -12.57 0.48 7.33
N SER A 164 -11.80 -0.13 6.41
CA SER A 164 -11.59 0.40 5.05
C SER A 164 -12.21 -0.47 3.95
N GLY A 165 -13.29 -1.20 4.27
CA GLY A 165 -13.91 -2.15 3.34
C GLY A 165 -14.26 -1.56 1.98
N PRO A 166 -14.98 -0.42 1.88
CA PRO A 166 -15.31 0.20 0.59
C PRO A 166 -14.08 0.56 -0.24
N GLU A 167 -13.06 1.13 0.39
CA GLU A 167 -11.81 1.52 -0.27
C GLU A 167 -11.00 0.30 -0.74
N ILE A 168 -11.01 -0.78 0.05
CA ILE A 168 -10.39 -2.06 -0.33
C ILE A 168 -11.12 -2.67 -1.54
N ALA A 169 -12.46 -2.66 -1.55
CA ALA A 169 -13.24 -3.15 -2.68
C ALA A 169 -12.97 -2.34 -3.95
N GLU A 170 -12.86 -1.01 -3.83
CA GLU A 170 -12.48 -0.12 -4.92
C GLU A 170 -11.07 -0.44 -5.45
N ALA A 171 -10.08 -0.61 -4.56
CA ALA A 171 -8.73 -0.98 -4.93
C ALA A 171 -8.68 -2.32 -5.66
N LEU A 172 -9.40 -3.34 -5.17
CA LEU A 172 -9.46 -4.65 -5.83
C LEU A 172 -10.08 -4.57 -7.23
N ARG A 173 -11.15 -3.78 -7.42
CA ARG A 173 -11.72 -3.54 -8.77
C ARG A 173 -10.74 -2.82 -9.68
N ALA A 174 -9.98 -1.88 -9.14
CA ALA A 174 -8.98 -1.15 -9.92
C ALA A 174 -7.86 -2.06 -10.46
N LEU A 175 -7.53 -3.17 -9.75
CA LEU A 175 -6.51 -4.12 -10.22
C LEU A 175 -6.88 -4.80 -11.54
N ILE A 176 -8.20 -4.96 -11.83
CA ILE A 176 -8.71 -5.76 -12.94
C ILE A 176 -9.31 -4.94 -14.06
N THR A 177 -9.48 -3.62 -13.89
CA THR A 177 -10.23 -2.79 -14.85
C THR A 177 -9.49 -2.59 -16.17
N HIS A 178 -8.19 -2.43 -16.17
CA HIS A 178 -7.35 -2.22 -17.35
C HIS A 178 -5.94 -2.76 -17.13
N ALA A 179 -5.82 -4.08 -17.06
CA ALA A 179 -4.51 -4.75 -16.96
C ALA A 179 -3.66 -4.55 -18.25
N PRO A 180 -2.33 -4.61 -18.16
CA PRO A 180 -1.50 -4.83 -16.95
C PRO A 180 -1.52 -3.64 -15.98
N THR A 181 -1.55 -3.96 -14.68
CA THR A 181 -1.71 -2.98 -13.59
C THR A 181 -0.52 -2.99 -12.64
N LEU A 182 -0.04 -1.80 -12.28
CA LEU A 182 0.92 -1.59 -11.20
C LEU A 182 0.20 -1.06 -9.96
N VAL A 183 0.23 -1.79 -8.85
CA VAL A 183 -0.29 -1.34 -7.56
C VAL A 183 0.84 -0.92 -6.63
N HIS A 184 0.71 0.25 -6.02
CA HIS A 184 1.71 0.74 -5.07
C HIS A 184 1.11 1.58 -3.94
N CYS A 185 1.89 1.76 -2.89
CA CYS A 185 1.73 2.81 -1.88
C CYS A 185 3.07 3.55 -1.73
N THR A 186 3.43 4.07 -0.59
CA THR A 186 4.73 4.72 -0.39
C THR A 186 5.89 3.73 -0.56
N HIS A 187 5.83 2.57 0.13
CA HIS A 187 6.89 1.55 0.08
C HIS A 187 6.47 0.27 -0.66
N GLY A 188 5.22 0.15 -1.11
CA GLY A 188 4.71 -1.07 -1.74
C GLY A 188 4.67 -2.29 -0.82
N LYS A 189 4.68 -2.07 0.51
CA LYS A 189 4.81 -3.09 1.55
C LYS A 189 3.45 -3.39 2.21
N ASP A 190 2.92 -2.49 3.02
CA ASP A 190 1.77 -2.73 3.92
C ASP A 190 0.42 -2.67 3.20
N ARG A 191 -0.04 -1.49 2.78
CA ARG A 191 -1.31 -1.33 2.05
C ARG A 191 -1.32 -2.14 0.75
N THR A 192 -0.26 -2.03 -0.02
CA THR A 192 -0.06 -2.82 -1.24
C THR A 192 -0.06 -4.31 -0.93
N GLY A 193 0.64 -4.73 0.13
CA GLY A 193 0.67 -6.11 0.59
C GLY A 193 -0.71 -6.64 0.98
N THR A 194 -1.53 -5.84 1.67
CA THR A 194 -2.90 -6.19 2.05
C THR A 194 -3.79 -6.38 0.82
N ILE A 195 -3.77 -5.44 -0.15
CA ILE A 195 -4.58 -5.54 -1.37
C ILE A 195 -4.16 -6.74 -2.22
N VAL A 196 -2.85 -6.92 -2.44
CA VAL A 196 -2.33 -8.08 -3.19
C VAL A 196 -2.65 -9.39 -2.48
N ALA A 197 -2.48 -9.47 -1.14
CA ALA A 197 -2.81 -10.66 -0.39
C ALA A 197 -4.29 -11.03 -0.50
N LEU A 198 -5.21 -10.06 -0.40
CA LEU A 198 -6.64 -10.30 -0.57
C LEU A 198 -6.97 -10.82 -1.98
N ALA A 199 -6.37 -10.23 -3.03
CA ALA A 199 -6.55 -10.70 -4.40
C ALA A 199 -6.06 -12.16 -4.56
N LEU A 200 -4.86 -12.48 -4.05
CA LEU A 200 -4.28 -13.82 -4.11
C LEU A 200 -5.09 -14.85 -3.30
N LEU A 201 -5.53 -14.50 -2.11
CA LEU A 201 -6.38 -15.37 -1.27
C LEU A 201 -7.74 -15.60 -1.92
N ALA A 202 -8.32 -14.59 -2.60
CA ALA A 202 -9.55 -14.73 -3.39
C ALA A 202 -9.38 -15.73 -4.55
N LEU A 203 -8.20 -15.76 -5.16
CA LEU A 203 -7.79 -16.73 -6.19
C LEU A 203 -7.38 -18.11 -5.62
N ARG A 204 -7.58 -18.33 -4.31
CA ARG A 204 -7.22 -19.57 -3.61
C ARG A 204 -5.73 -19.91 -3.66
N VAL A 205 -4.88 -18.90 -3.82
CA VAL A 205 -3.43 -19.09 -3.68
C VAL A 205 -3.12 -19.50 -2.23
N PRO A 206 -2.29 -20.54 -2.00
CA PRO A 206 -1.92 -20.95 -0.65
C PRO A 206 -1.28 -19.81 0.16
N ALA A 207 -1.63 -19.70 1.43
CA ALA A 207 -1.21 -18.60 2.29
C ALA A 207 0.32 -18.51 2.47
N ASP A 208 1.02 -19.61 2.38
CA ASP A 208 2.49 -19.64 2.41
C ASP A 208 3.11 -19.00 1.15
N ALA A 209 2.53 -19.20 -0.03
CA ALA A 209 2.96 -18.52 -1.25
C ALA A 209 2.66 -17.02 -1.19
N VAL A 210 1.50 -16.62 -0.65
CA VAL A 210 1.17 -15.20 -0.39
C VAL A 210 2.15 -14.59 0.60
N THR A 211 2.51 -15.31 1.66
CA THR A 211 3.50 -14.88 2.66
C THR A 211 4.88 -14.70 2.02
N ARG A 212 5.30 -15.61 1.15
CA ARG A 212 6.58 -15.48 0.42
C ARG A 212 6.62 -14.24 -0.45
N ASP A 213 5.56 -13.95 -1.22
CA ASP A 213 5.50 -12.70 -1.97
C ASP A 213 5.62 -11.48 -1.05
N TYR A 214 4.89 -11.45 0.07
CA TYR A 214 4.96 -10.35 1.02
C TYR A 214 6.39 -10.15 1.57
N LEU A 215 7.07 -11.24 1.94
CA LEU A 215 8.40 -11.24 2.52
C LEU A 215 9.54 -10.93 1.53
N LEU A 216 9.27 -10.77 0.25
CA LEU A 216 10.23 -10.18 -0.70
C LEU A 216 10.38 -8.66 -0.56
N SER A 217 9.49 -8.01 0.21
CA SER A 217 9.55 -6.54 0.37
C SER A 217 10.75 -6.04 1.18
N PRO A 218 11.22 -6.67 2.29
CA PRO A 218 12.42 -6.22 3.00
C PRO A 218 13.67 -6.12 2.13
N PRO A 219 14.08 -7.15 1.37
CA PRO A 219 15.24 -7.03 0.47
C PRO A 219 15.01 -6.00 -0.64
N GLY A 220 13.80 -5.93 -1.21
CA GLY A 220 13.46 -4.95 -2.25
C GLY A 220 13.46 -3.49 -1.77
N LEU A 221 13.46 -3.27 -0.46
CA LEU A 221 13.47 -1.95 0.18
C LEU A 221 14.74 -1.67 0.98
N ALA A 222 15.74 -2.54 0.89
CA ALA A 222 16.98 -2.41 1.65
C ALA A 222 17.68 -1.03 1.47
N PRO A 223 17.73 -0.44 0.25
CA PRO A 223 18.36 0.85 0.04
C PRO A 223 17.77 2.00 0.87
N GLU A 224 16.45 2.02 1.09
CA GLU A 224 15.77 3.07 1.86
C GLU A 224 15.52 2.68 3.33
N ARG A 225 16.09 1.57 3.84
CA ARG A 225 15.77 1.10 5.20
C ARG A 225 16.13 2.11 6.29
N ALA A 226 17.26 2.77 6.18
CA ALA A 226 17.70 3.77 7.16
C ALA A 226 16.73 4.96 7.23
N ASP A 227 16.33 5.49 6.08
CA ASP A 227 15.37 6.60 5.99
C ASP A 227 14.01 6.21 6.56
N ARG A 228 13.52 5.00 6.24
CA ARG A 228 12.25 4.50 6.80
C ARG A 228 12.31 4.37 8.32
N VAL A 229 13.41 3.85 8.88
CA VAL A 229 13.58 3.79 10.33
C VAL A 229 13.56 5.18 10.95
N ALA A 230 14.23 6.16 10.34
CA ALA A 230 14.21 7.53 10.80
C ALA A 230 12.79 8.14 10.76
N GLU A 231 12.02 7.88 9.69
CA GLU A 231 10.62 8.32 9.58
C GLU A 231 9.74 7.70 10.69
N MET A 232 9.90 6.39 10.97
CA MET A 232 9.13 5.72 12.02
C MET A 232 9.45 6.30 13.41
N LEU A 233 10.73 6.48 13.73
CA LEU A 233 11.16 7.11 14.99
C LEU A 233 10.62 8.54 15.14
N HIS A 234 10.55 9.29 14.03
CA HIS A 234 10.04 10.66 14.02
C HIS A 234 8.58 10.76 14.46
N ILE A 235 7.77 9.77 14.12
CA ILE A 235 6.35 9.68 14.49
C ILE A 235 6.08 8.83 15.73
N GLY A 236 7.12 8.47 16.51
CA GLY A 236 6.99 7.75 17.77
C GLY A 236 6.85 6.23 17.64
N LEU A 237 7.20 5.67 16.50
CA LEU A 237 7.18 4.22 16.27
C LEU A 237 8.59 3.61 16.39
N THR A 238 8.67 2.32 16.66
CA THR A 238 9.94 1.60 16.73
C THR A 238 10.47 1.21 15.34
N PRO A 239 11.78 0.88 15.20
CA PRO A 239 12.36 0.40 13.95
C PRO A 239 11.65 -0.82 13.33
N ALA A 240 11.00 -1.66 14.15
CA ALA A 240 10.24 -2.82 13.69
C ALA A 240 9.14 -2.48 12.66
N TRP A 241 8.65 -1.24 12.67
CA TRP A 241 7.67 -0.76 11.67
C TRP A 241 8.27 -0.62 10.26
N ALA A 242 9.58 -0.57 10.14
CA ALA A 242 10.25 -0.59 8.85
C ALA A 242 10.33 -2.01 8.24
N ASP A 243 10.10 -3.06 9.03
CA ASP A 243 10.21 -4.45 8.61
C ASP A 243 8.86 -5.07 8.21
N CYS A 244 8.85 -6.33 7.77
CA CYS A 244 7.65 -7.09 7.43
C CYS A 244 7.46 -8.21 8.45
N PRO A 245 6.41 -8.19 9.29
CA PRO A 245 6.11 -9.31 10.18
C PRO A 245 5.81 -10.60 9.39
N PRO A 246 6.49 -11.71 9.69
CA PRO A 246 6.30 -12.95 8.94
C PRO A 246 4.93 -13.61 9.18
N ASP A 247 4.29 -13.24 10.29
CA ASP A 247 2.97 -13.74 10.67
C ASP A 247 1.80 -12.88 10.17
N LEU A 248 2.06 -11.80 9.43
CA LEU A 248 1.02 -10.90 8.93
C LEU A 248 -0.05 -11.66 8.13
N ILE A 249 0.35 -12.39 7.11
CA ILE A 249 -0.59 -13.09 6.22
C ILE A 249 -1.37 -14.20 6.94
N PRO A 250 -0.73 -15.09 7.74
CA PRO A 250 -1.45 -16.03 8.60
C PRO A 250 -2.46 -15.35 9.53
N ARG A 251 -2.09 -14.23 10.16
CA ARG A 251 -2.97 -13.49 11.07
C ARG A 251 -4.13 -12.82 10.33
N VAL A 252 -3.87 -12.23 9.16
CA VAL A 252 -4.93 -11.72 8.27
C VAL A 252 -5.91 -12.82 7.92
N ARG A 253 -5.43 -13.97 7.45
CA ARG A 253 -6.29 -15.10 7.10
C ARG A 253 -7.12 -15.56 8.30
N GLY A 254 -6.49 -15.79 9.46
CA GLY A 254 -7.18 -16.20 10.67
C GLY A 254 -8.27 -15.21 11.11
N HIS A 255 -8.02 -13.91 10.97
CA HIS A 255 -9.00 -12.86 11.24
C HIS A 255 -10.20 -12.93 10.28
N LEU A 256 -9.93 -13.10 8.98
CA LEU A 256 -10.98 -13.24 7.97
C LEU A 256 -11.83 -14.50 8.22
N ASP A 257 -11.20 -15.61 8.58
CA ASP A 257 -11.88 -16.87 8.87
C ASP A 257 -12.76 -16.73 10.12
N ALA A 258 -12.24 -16.13 11.20
CA ALA A 258 -12.95 -16.01 12.47
C ALA A 258 -14.09 -14.97 12.44
N ARG A 259 -13.89 -13.85 11.75
CA ARG A 259 -14.85 -12.72 11.81
C ARG A 259 -15.84 -12.71 10.66
N TYR A 260 -15.46 -13.21 9.49
CA TYR A 260 -16.25 -13.10 8.26
C TYR A 260 -16.58 -14.45 7.62
N GLY A 261 -16.16 -15.56 8.22
CA GLY A 261 -16.35 -16.89 7.64
C GLY A 261 -15.45 -17.17 6.45
N GLY A 262 -14.30 -16.47 6.36
CA GLY A 262 -13.29 -16.61 5.33
C GLY A 262 -13.20 -15.43 4.38
N VAL A 263 -12.27 -15.52 3.44
CA VAL A 263 -12.00 -14.46 2.45
C VAL A 263 -13.26 -14.12 1.63
N GLY A 264 -14.03 -15.15 1.22
CA GLY A 264 -15.26 -14.95 0.45
C GLY A 264 -16.29 -14.12 1.22
N GLY A 265 -16.55 -14.48 2.49
CA GLY A 265 -17.49 -13.75 3.35
C GLY A 265 -17.04 -12.32 3.61
N TYR A 266 -15.74 -12.09 3.80
CA TYR A 266 -15.19 -10.75 3.91
C TYR A 266 -15.42 -9.93 2.63
N LEU A 267 -15.08 -10.47 1.47
CA LEU A 267 -15.26 -9.78 0.19
C LEU A 267 -16.74 -9.43 -0.08
N ASP A 268 -17.67 -10.33 0.26
CA ASP A 268 -19.11 -10.05 0.19
C ASP A 268 -19.50 -8.90 1.13
N SER A 269 -18.98 -8.89 2.36
CA SER A 269 -19.29 -7.87 3.37
C SER A 269 -18.83 -6.45 2.98
N ILE A 270 -17.77 -6.34 2.17
CA ILE A 270 -17.27 -5.06 1.68
C ILE A 270 -17.84 -4.68 0.30
N GLY A 271 -18.75 -5.48 -0.25
CA GLY A 271 -19.39 -5.24 -1.52
C GLY A 271 -18.57 -5.70 -2.75
N PHE A 272 -17.52 -6.52 -2.56
CA PHE A 272 -16.79 -7.19 -3.65
C PHE A 272 -17.39 -8.59 -3.87
N GLY A 273 -18.53 -8.61 -4.55
CA GLY A 273 -19.37 -9.80 -4.67
C GLY A 273 -18.89 -10.85 -5.66
N ALA A 274 -19.75 -11.85 -5.91
CA ALA A 274 -19.40 -13.00 -6.77
C ALA A 274 -18.99 -12.59 -8.19
N ARG A 275 -19.65 -11.56 -8.77
CA ARG A 275 -19.31 -11.01 -10.09
C ARG A 275 -17.89 -10.43 -10.11
N ASP A 276 -17.54 -9.61 -9.10
CA ASP A 276 -16.22 -9.01 -9.02
C ASP A 276 -15.13 -10.09 -8.86
N ARG A 277 -15.42 -11.14 -8.05
CA ARG A 277 -14.50 -12.27 -7.89
C ARG A 277 -14.32 -13.08 -9.17
N ALA A 278 -15.38 -13.27 -9.96
CA ALA A 278 -15.28 -13.95 -11.26
C ALA A 278 -14.38 -13.15 -12.23
N LEU A 279 -14.55 -11.84 -12.29
CA LEU A 279 -13.68 -10.95 -13.08
C LEU A 279 -12.22 -10.97 -12.60
N LEU A 280 -12.00 -11.06 -11.27
CA LEU A 280 -10.65 -11.19 -10.71
C LEU A 280 -9.98 -12.50 -11.15
N VAL A 281 -10.75 -13.61 -11.14
CA VAL A 281 -10.27 -14.92 -11.61
C VAL A 281 -9.96 -14.88 -13.10
N GLU A 282 -10.82 -14.28 -13.91
CA GLU A 282 -10.63 -14.12 -15.36
C GLU A 282 -9.37 -13.29 -15.67
N ALA A 283 -9.16 -12.19 -14.94
CA ALA A 283 -8.06 -11.27 -15.19
C ALA A 283 -6.70 -11.80 -14.73
N LEU A 284 -6.63 -12.49 -13.58
CA LEU A 284 -5.37 -12.86 -12.92
C LEU A 284 -5.13 -14.38 -12.86
N GLY A 285 -6.15 -15.21 -13.00
CA GLY A 285 -6.02 -16.68 -13.00
C GLY A 285 -5.38 -17.20 -14.30
N ALA A 286 -4.57 -18.28 -14.21
CA ALA A 286 -3.94 -18.92 -15.37
C ALA A 286 -4.79 -20.07 -15.93
#